data_c8a31c98e377da40ba9f4e2054680e66
#
_entry.id   c8a31c98e377da40ba9f4e2054680e66
#
_cell.length_a   1.000
_cell.length_b   1.000
_cell.length_c   1.000
_cell.angle_alpha   90.00
_cell.angle_beta   90.00
_cell.angle_gamma   90.00
#
_symmetry.space_group_name_H-M   'P 1'
#
loop_
_entity.id
_entity.type
_entity.pdbx_description
1 polymer ?
#
loop_
_entity_poly.entity_id
_entity_poly.type
_entity_poly.pdbx_seq_one_letter_code
_entity_poly.pdbx_strand_id
1 'polypeptide(L)'
;MIWENLKNIIKKKLGKPNKKEWLDKLVENLETQSLEDINLPFKIIELKKTGFAVKVSGLYAFISLNSMPWKYSKISYWTSIAPKLIGKIFFCRIHSIKKDKLSIIINGEIPQFKKTELLIGENYRGIIIEKIQSGIIIEIGYHFDWRCGSFVGFLHKSQFSAAKLFLNCSIGDEIEILYQGLNEKGQLVYTQIREIFDWNNGIPQSLAGQTVLVHVVRENVEKEAKFLVDGKYKGKIILQRNDSFLGGKKKARKIKNKLKDGDIIHCEVIGFWDAGRVLSLKWIAELDLGIIENYFSQEKSVEKKSKAKVRDKHKKSAVKNSIMNNLDEATIQKMTAIRDKIKLTEKRCC
;
A
#
# COMPACT_ATOMS: atom_id res chain seq x y z
N MET A 1 -31.42 21.16 48.29
CA MET A 1 -31.10 22.16 49.35
C MET A 1 -29.99 21.73 50.31
N ILE A 2 -30.01 20.53 50.92
CA ILE A 2 -28.99 20.10 51.88
C ILE A 2 -27.57 19.97 51.25
N TRP A 3 -27.44 19.47 50.04
CA TRP A 3 -26.16 19.30 49.35
C TRP A 3 -25.51 20.62 48.89
N GLU A 4 -26.29 21.65 48.59
CA GLU A 4 -25.74 22.97 48.23
C GLU A 4 -25.27 23.72 49.49
N ASN A 5 -26.00 23.59 50.60
CA ASN A 5 -25.57 24.11 51.87
C ASN A 5 -24.28 23.43 52.37
N LEU A 6 -24.14 22.11 52.24
CA LEU A 6 -22.88 21.40 52.55
C LEU A 6 -21.72 21.83 51.68
N LYS A 7 -21.92 22.01 50.34
CA LYS A 7 -20.89 22.56 49.44
C LYS A 7 -20.46 23.99 49.82
N ASN A 8 -21.41 24.81 50.26
CA ASN A 8 -21.11 26.19 50.66
C ASN A 8 -20.42 26.27 52.05
N ILE A 9 -20.77 25.35 52.99
CA ILE A 9 -20.10 25.25 54.27
C ILE A 9 -18.67 24.68 54.09
N ILE A 10 -18.47 23.71 53.23
CA ILE A 10 -17.15 23.17 52.86
C ILE A 10 -16.30 24.22 52.15
N LYS A 11 -16.87 25.02 51.23
CA LYS A 11 -16.18 26.15 50.57
C LYS A 11 -15.84 27.30 51.57
N LYS A 12 -16.63 27.51 52.63
CA LYS A 12 -16.42 28.55 53.64
C LYS A 12 -15.42 28.13 54.71
N LYS A 13 -15.31 26.84 55.02
CA LYS A 13 -14.34 26.27 56.03
C LYS A 13 -12.98 25.98 55.40
N LEU A 14 -12.88 25.63 54.16
CA LEU A 14 -11.64 25.59 53.40
C LEU A 14 -11.43 26.93 52.72
N GLY A 15 -10.92 27.92 53.48
CA GLY A 15 -10.42 29.16 52.92
C GLY A 15 -9.60 28.79 51.66
N LYS A 16 -9.76 29.55 50.53
CA LYS A 16 -8.95 29.31 49.33
C LYS A 16 -7.49 29.23 49.80
N PRO A 17 -6.82 28.07 49.63
CA PRO A 17 -5.43 27.97 50.07
C PRO A 17 -4.68 29.12 49.41
N ASN A 18 -3.87 29.86 50.19
CA ASN A 18 -3.03 30.91 49.66
C ASN A 18 -2.21 30.28 48.51
N LYS A 19 -2.44 30.79 47.29
CA LYS A 19 -1.84 30.24 46.08
C LYS A 19 -0.31 30.11 46.17
N LYS A 20 0.31 31.00 46.94
CA LYS A 20 1.74 30.98 47.26
C LYS A 20 2.10 29.81 48.17
N GLU A 21 1.40 29.65 49.27
CA GLU A 21 1.65 28.53 50.23
C GLU A 21 1.44 27.14 49.59
N TRP A 22 0.44 27.01 48.75
CA TRP A 22 0.21 25.79 47.95
C TRP A 22 1.36 25.50 46.99
N LEU A 23 1.88 26.54 46.28
CA LEU A 23 3.01 26.43 45.38
C LEU A 23 4.28 26.03 46.12
N ASP A 24 4.56 26.68 47.27
CA ASP A 24 5.73 26.39 48.09
C ASP A 24 5.72 24.92 48.55
N LYS A 25 4.58 24.39 49.01
CA LYS A 25 4.41 22.97 49.38
C LYS A 25 4.67 22.03 48.19
N LEU A 26 4.21 22.37 46.99
CA LEU A 26 4.50 21.54 45.79
C LEU A 26 5.99 21.53 45.44
N VAL A 27 6.67 22.67 45.58
CA VAL A 27 8.11 22.77 45.32
C VAL A 27 8.90 21.99 46.35
N GLU A 28 8.57 22.11 47.65
CA GLU A 28 9.19 21.32 48.72
C GLU A 28 9.02 19.81 48.49
N ASN A 29 7.82 19.38 48.13
CA ASN A 29 7.58 17.96 47.80
C ASN A 29 8.44 17.50 46.62
N LEU A 30 8.57 18.31 45.54
CA LEU A 30 9.46 18.00 44.42
C LEU A 30 10.93 17.95 44.83
N GLU A 31 11.37 18.82 45.73
CA GLU A 31 12.74 18.80 46.28
C GLU A 31 13.01 17.50 47.04
N THR A 32 12.08 17.10 47.90
CA THR A 32 12.17 15.83 48.61
C THR A 32 12.26 14.64 47.64
N GLN A 33 11.37 14.60 46.63
CA GLN A 33 11.37 13.57 45.61
C GLN A 33 12.66 13.58 44.76
N SER A 34 13.25 14.75 44.56
CA SER A 34 14.55 14.90 43.90
C SER A 34 15.71 14.34 44.73
N LEU A 35 15.71 14.57 46.04
CA LEU A 35 16.72 14.03 46.94
C LEU A 35 16.63 12.51 47.07
N GLU A 36 15.43 11.95 46.99
CA GLU A 36 15.15 10.50 47.04
C GLU A 36 15.34 9.80 45.69
N ASP A 37 15.74 10.54 44.67
CA ASP A 37 15.96 10.05 43.27
C ASP A 37 14.75 9.30 42.67
N ILE A 38 13.54 9.76 43.01
CA ILE A 38 12.28 9.12 42.59
C ILE A 38 11.98 9.42 41.10
N ASN A 39 11.55 8.38 40.39
CA ASN A 39 11.04 8.53 39.02
C ASN A 39 9.63 9.10 39.04
N LEU A 40 9.45 10.30 38.48
CA LEU A 40 8.20 11.04 38.42
C LEU A 40 7.57 11.01 37.02
N PRO A 41 6.24 10.90 36.89
CA PRO A 41 5.58 11.02 35.61
C PRO A 41 5.59 12.48 35.16
N PHE A 42 5.94 12.70 33.88
CA PHE A 42 5.80 14.00 33.23
C PHE A 42 4.94 13.89 31.97
N LYS A 43 4.13 14.91 31.73
CA LYS A 43 3.28 15.03 30.54
C LYS A 43 3.86 16.07 29.59
N ILE A 44 4.04 15.72 28.32
CA ILE A 44 4.46 16.67 27.27
C ILE A 44 3.33 17.64 26.97
N ILE A 45 3.63 18.93 26.98
CA ILE A 45 2.65 20.01 26.73
C ILE A 45 2.91 20.68 25.39
N GLU A 46 4.16 21.05 25.12
CA GLU A 46 4.50 21.85 23.94
C GLU A 46 5.97 21.67 23.55
N LEU A 47 6.25 21.67 22.25
CA LEU A 47 7.63 21.75 21.74
C LEU A 47 8.14 23.20 21.82
N LYS A 48 9.32 23.37 22.37
CA LYS A 48 10.10 24.62 22.37
C LYS A 48 11.35 24.46 21.50
N LYS A 49 12.08 25.53 21.25
CA LYS A 49 13.26 25.54 20.36
C LYS A 49 14.33 24.47 20.73
N THR A 50 14.56 24.23 22.01
CA THR A 50 15.65 23.37 22.50
C THR A 50 15.16 22.19 23.35
N GLY A 51 13.84 21.99 23.45
CA GLY A 51 13.26 20.95 24.30
C GLY A 51 11.75 21.00 24.33
N PHE A 52 11.16 20.40 25.35
CA PHE A 52 9.72 20.43 25.56
C PHE A 52 9.37 21.13 26.90
N ALA A 53 8.32 21.95 26.85
CA ALA A 53 7.60 22.30 28.04
C ALA A 53 6.75 21.12 28.49
N VAL A 54 6.84 20.76 29.76
CA VAL A 54 6.19 19.58 30.32
C VAL A 54 5.52 19.93 31.64
N LYS A 55 4.70 19.00 32.15
CA LYS A 55 4.06 19.13 33.46
C LYS A 55 4.44 17.93 34.34
N VAL A 56 5.01 18.21 35.53
CA VAL A 56 5.42 17.24 36.53
C VAL A 56 4.77 17.61 37.84
N SER A 57 4.11 16.67 38.54
CA SER A 57 3.41 16.88 39.82
C SER A 57 2.57 18.16 39.86
N GLY A 58 1.96 18.55 38.73
CA GLY A 58 1.15 19.76 38.63
C GLY A 58 1.89 21.04 38.23
N LEU A 59 3.22 21.09 38.28
CA LEU A 59 4.06 22.23 37.93
C LEU A 59 4.60 22.15 36.50
N TYR A 60 4.83 23.32 35.89
CA TYR A 60 5.52 23.39 34.59
C TYR A 60 7.02 23.20 34.79
N ALA A 61 7.61 22.40 33.93
CA ALA A 61 9.02 22.09 33.88
C ALA A 61 9.52 22.11 32.41
N PHE A 62 10.82 22.05 32.24
CA PHE A 62 11.46 21.97 30.94
C PHE A 62 12.32 20.70 30.86
N ILE A 63 12.24 20.02 29.70
CA ILE A 63 13.13 18.93 29.35
C ILE A 63 13.86 19.27 28.06
N SER A 64 15.19 19.20 28.04
CA SER A 64 15.97 19.40 26.82
C SER A 64 15.81 18.23 25.87
N LEU A 65 16.00 18.41 24.55
CA LEU A 65 15.99 17.33 23.58
C LEU A 65 17.06 16.26 23.90
N ASN A 66 18.18 16.68 24.47
CA ASN A 66 19.25 15.76 24.87
C ASN A 66 18.94 14.96 26.15
N SER A 67 18.00 15.44 26.95
CA SER A 67 17.55 14.77 28.18
C SER A 67 16.24 14.00 28.01
N MET A 68 15.74 13.91 26.77
CA MET A 68 14.58 13.08 26.46
C MET A 68 14.88 11.58 26.66
N PRO A 69 13.86 10.74 26.89
CA PRO A 69 14.04 9.30 27.07
C PRO A 69 14.78 8.57 25.94
N TRP A 70 14.75 9.13 24.74
CA TRP A 70 15.54 8.68 23.56
C TRP A 70 16.13 9.87 22.84
N LYS A 71 17.02 9.60 21.89
CA LYS A 71 17.74 10.66 21.15
C LYS A 71 17.57 10.50 19.65
N TYR A 72 17.51 11.61 18.95
CA TYR A 72 17.60 11.63 17.47
C TYR A 72 18.87 12.34 17.02
N SER A 73 19.35 11.94 15.87
CA SER A 73 20.53 12.58 15.23
C SER A 73 20.24 14.00 14.73
N LYS A 74 18.95 14.32 14.48
CA LYS A 74 18.50 15.63 13.95
C LYS A 74 17.37 16.21 14.79
N ILE A 75 17.45 17.51 15.06
CA ILE A 75 16.40 18.24 15.79
C ILE A 75 15.07 18.23 15.02
N SER A 76 15.13 18.26 13.68
CA SER A 76 13.94 18.20 12.81
C SER A 76 13.06 16.98 13.06
N TYR A 77 13.62 15.85 13.50
CA TYR A 77 12.85 14.64 13.81
C TYR A 77 11.90 14.87 14.98
N TRP A 78 12.37 15.61 16.02
CA TRP A 78 11.51 16.02 17.12
C TRP A 78 10.35 16.90 16.67
N THR A 79 10.60 17.83 15.74
CA THR A 79 9.56 18.70 15.17
C THR A 79 8.49 17.88 14.45
N SER A 80 8.91 16.88 13.69
CA SER A 80 7.99 16.03 12.91
C SER A 80 7.06 15.20 13.79
N ILE A 81 7.54 14.68 14.93
CA ILE A 81 6.76 13.84 15.83
C ILE A 81 6.07 14.60 16.96
N ALA A 82 6.46 15.84 17.23
CA ALA A 82 5.95 16.62 18.36
C ALA A 82 4.41 16.66 18.45
N PRO A 83 3.65 16.83 17.34
CA PRO A 83 2.19 16.81 17.40
C PRO A 83 1.61 15.51 17.98
N LYS A 84 2.31 14.40 17.80
CA LYS A 84 1.91 13.07 18.29
C LYS A 84 2.43 12.77 19.70
N LEU A 85 3.43 13.52 20.15
CA LEU A 85 3.97 13.41 21.53
C LEU A 85 3.21 14.27 22.52
N ILE A 86 2.60 15.38 22.10
CA ILE A 86 1.82 16.23 23.00
C ILE A 86 0.74 15.42 23.72
N GLY A 87 0.71 15.53 25.05
CA GLY A 87 -0.21 14.81 25.90
C GLY A 87 0.27 13.44 26.36
N LYS A 88 1.35 12.90 25.79
CA LYS A 88 1.96 11.64 26.23
C LYS A 88 2.67 11.82 27.57
N ILE A 89 2.76 10.71 28.29
CA ILE A 89 3.34 10.66 29.64
C ILE A 89 4.54 9.73 29.62
N PHE A 90 5.66 10.23 30.14
CA PHE A 90 6.91 9.49 30.35
C PHE A 90 7.38 9.70 31.79
N PHE A 91 8.47 9.06 32.18
CA PHE A 91 9.06 9.21 33.51
C PHE A 91 10.36 10.00 33.42
N CYS A 92 10.66 10.72 34.49
CA CYS A 92 11.87 11.53 34.62
C CYS A 92 12.34 11.58 36.08
N ARG A 93 13.56 12.09 36.26
CA ARG A 93 14.08 12.58 37.53
C ARG A 93 14.20 14.09 37.47
N ILE A 94 14.10 14.73 38.61
CA ILE A 94 14.36 16.17 38.72
C ILE A 94 15.86 16.38 38.57
N HIS A 95 16.25 17.24 37.64
CA HIS A 95 17.65 17.62 37.44
C HIS A 95 18.02 18.86 38.27
N SER A 96 17.18 19.90 38.26
CA SER A 96 17.38 21.09 39.06
C SER A 96 16.09 21.86 39.31
N ILE A 97 16.01 22.52 40.44
CA ILE A 97 14.93 23.43 40.84
C ILE A 97 15.55 24.77 41.23
N LYS A 98 15.12 25.86 40.59
CA LYS A 98 15.50 27.23 40.96
C LYS A 98 14.26 27.95 41.49
N LYS A 99 14.30 28.41 42.77
CA LYS A 99 13.16 29.01 43.48
C LYS A 99 12.87 30.44 43.05
N ASP A 100 13.92 31.25 42.81
CA ASP A 100 13.78 32.68 42.58
C ASP A 100 12.84 33.03 41.40
N LYS A 101 12.92 32.27 40.30
CA LYS A 101 12.06 32.39 39.10
C LYS A 101 11.34 31.10 38.77
N LEU A 102 11.06 30.27 39.76
CA LEU A 102 10.53 28.90 39.61
C LEU A 102 10.83 28.28 38.25
N SER A 103 12.01 27.71 38.11
CA SER A 103 12.46 27.00 36.94
C SER A 103 12.82 25.56 37.31
N ILE A 104 12.10 24.61 36.75
CA ILE A 104 12.28 23.18 36.98
C ILE A 104 12.82 22.56 35.72
N ILE A 105 13.98 21.89 35.81
CA ILE A 105 14.59 21.15 34.70
C ILE A 105 14.57 19.67 35.09
N ILE A 106 14.14 18.82 34.15
CA ILE A 106 14.04 17.38 34.36
C ILE A 106 14.93 16.61 33.39
N ASN A 107 15.24 15.38 33.76
CA ASN A 107 15.97 14.40 32.94
C ASN A 107 15.13 13.13 32.76
N GLY A 108 14.83 12.78 31.51
CA GLY A 108 14.09 11.56 31.12
C GLY A 108 14.98 10.39 30.73
N GLU A 109 16.31 10.52 30.82
CA GLU A 109 17.27 9.44 30.49
C GLU A 109 17.29 8.37 31.59
N ILE A 110 16.16 7.71 31.77
CA ILE A 110 16.00 6.60 32.72
C ILE A 110 15.44 5.38 31.97
N PRO A 111 15.76 4.16 32.45
CA PRO A 111 15.15 2.94 31.91
C PRO A 111 13.63 2.95 32.12
N GLN A 112 12.86 3.04 31.05
CA GLN A 112 11.41 3.10 31.15
C GLN A 112 10.67 2.39 30.01
N PHE A 113 11.38 1.97 28.97
CA PHE A 113 10.77 1.34 27.82
C PHE A 113 10.63 -0.17 27.99
N LYS A 114 9.50 -0.70 27.50
CA LYS A 114 9.32 -2.15 27.40
C LYS A 114 10.19 -2.67 26.27
N LYS A 115 10.89 -3.78 26.51
CA LYS A 115 11.56 -4.51 25.43
C LYS A 115 10.52 -5.06 24.49
N THR A 116 10.70 -4.86 23.19
CA THR A 116 9.91 -5.47 22.14
C THR A 116 10.81 -5.78 20.95
N GLU A 117 10.46 -6.82 20.24
CA GLU A 117 11.10 -7.18 18.98
C GLU A 117 10.12 -6.92 17.85
N LEU A 118 10.60 -6.34 16.76
CA LEU A 118 9.81 -6.15 15.55
C LEU A 118 9.75 -7.48 14.80
N LEU A 119 8.55 -7.92 14.49
CA LEU A 119 8.34 -9.16 13.76
C LEU A 119 8.44 -8.90 12.25
N ILE A 120 9.34 -9.61 11.59
CA ILE A 120 9.51 -9.54 10.14
C ILE A 120 8.22 -9.99 9.45
N GLY A 121 7.75 -9.19 8.49
CA GLY A 121 6.51 -9.44 7.76
C GLY A 121 5.24 -8.88 8.40
N GLU A 122 5.34 -8.29 9.59
CA GLU A 122 4.23 -7.59 10.25
C GLU A 122 4.11 -6.13 9.79
N ASN A 123 2.88 -5.62 9.88
CA ASN A 123 2.55 -4.24 9.52
C ASN A 123 2.66 -3.32 10.73
N TYR A 124 3.29 -2.17 10.53
CA TYR A 124 3.45 -1.13 11.53
C TYR A 124 2.94 0.21 11.00
N ARG A 125 2.46 1.07 11.90
CA ARG A 125 2.15 2.47 11.60
C ARG A 125 3.31 3.33 12.05
N GLY A 126 3.76 4.22 11.20
CA GLY A 126 4.85 5.15 11.49
C GLY A 126 4.51 6.57 11.13
N ILE A 127 5.42 7.49 11.50
CA ILE A 127 5.37 8.90 11.13
C ILE A 127 6.58 9.19 10.26
N ILE A 128 6.36 9.87 9.15
CA ILE A 128 7.45 10.32 8.26
C ILE A 128 8.19 11.45 8.95
N ILE A 129 9.46 11.23 9.27
CA ILE A 129 10.30 12.24 9.97
C ILE A 129 11.29 12.94 9.05
N GLU A 130 11.59 12.35 7.90
CA GLU A 130 12.42 12.97 6.86
C GLU A 130 12.04 12.41 5.49
N LYS A 131 12.12 13.24 4.45
CA LYS A 131 11.96 12.85 3.04
C LYS A 131 13.24 13.22 2.29
N ILE A 132 13.86 12.22 1.67
CA ILE A 132 15.08 12.36 0.89
C ILE A 132 14.84 11.88 -0.55
N GLN A 133 15.75 12.14 -1.46
CA GLN A 133 15.60 11.79 -2.88
C GLN A 133 15.39 10.27 -3.12
N SER A 134 16.00 9.42 -2.28
CA SER A 134 15.92 7.96 -2.41
C SER A 134 14.75 7.32 -1.67
N GLY A 135 14.06 8.04 -0.75
CA GLY A 135 12.99 7.49 0.06
C GLY A 135 12.61 8.37 1.24
N ILE A 136 12.08 7.73 2.29
CA ILE A 136 11.68 8.40 3.53
C ILE A 136 12.24 7.70 4.76
N ILE A 137 12.50 8.48 5.80
CA ILE A 137 12.82 7.99 7.14
C ILE A 137 11.54 8.01 7.96
N ILE A 138 11.27 6.91 8.66
CA ILE A 138 10.02 6.67 9.38
C ILE A 138 10.31 6.32 10.82
N GLU A 139 9.53 6.90 11.74
CA GLU A 139 9.54 6.60 13.17
C GLU A 139 8.31 5.75 13.53
N ILE A 140 8.53 4.50 13.95
CA ILE A 140 7.45 3.56 14.31
C ILE A 140 7.22 3.39 15.81
N GLY A 141 7.96 4.08 16.69
CA GLY A 141 7.64 4.16 18.12
C GLY A 141 6.21 4.64 18.37
N TYR A 142 5.65 5.42 17.43
CA TYR A 142 4.24 5.82 17.38
C TYR A 142 3.27 4.62 17.39
N HIS A 143 3.58 3.52 16.67
CA HIS A 143 2.76 2.30 16.67
C HIS A 143 2.55 1.73 18.08
N PHE A 144 3.58 1.81 18.90
CA PHE A 144 3.60 1.30 20.29
C PHE A 144 3.20 2.36 21.32
N ASP A 145 2.64 3.48 20.87
CA ASP A 145 2.34 4.63 21.74
C ASP A 145 3.57 5.06 22.56
N TRP A 146 4.76 4.95 21.97
CA TRP A 146 6.09 5.27 22.54
C TRP A 146 6.48 4.41 23.77
N ARG A 147 5.69 3.38 24.11
CA ARG A 147 5.96 2.52 25.28
C ARG A 147 7.21 1.66 25.13
N CYS A 148 7.65 1.46 23.91
CA CYS A 148 8.85 0.68 23.57
C CYS A 148 10.01 1.57 23.09
N GLY A 149 9.88 2.89 23.20
CA GLY A 149 10.86 3.87 22.72
C GLY A 149 10.70 4.20 21.23
N SER A 150 11.81 4.59 20.63
CA SER A 150 11.92 5.02 19.24
C SER A 150 12.49 3.92 18.35
N PHE A 151 11.90 3.74 17.16
CA PHE A 151 12.38 2.82 16.13
C PHE A 151 12.40 3.54 14.79
N VAL A 152 13.58 4.00 14.40
CA VAL A 152 13.78 4.75 13.15
C VAL A 152 14.29 3.82 12.06
N GLY A 153 13.63 3.84 10.90
CA GLY A 153 14.02 3.03 9.76
C GLY A 153 13.74 3.70 8.42
N PHE A 154 14.06 3.01 7.34
CA PHE A 154 14.07 3.54 5.99
C PHE A 154 13.10 2.79 5.08
N LEU A 155 12.32 3.54 4.29
CA LEU A 155 11.50 3.06 3.18
C LEU A 155 12.01 3.68 1.88
N HIS A 156 12.61 2.85 1.01
CA HIS A 156 13.07 3.30 -0.31
C HIS A 156 11.90 3.66 -1.22
N LYS A 157 12.05 4.67 -2.10
CA LYS A 157 10.97 5.11 -3.02
C LYS A 157 10.41 4.02 -3.92
N SER A 158 11.22 3.01 -4.30
CA SER A 158 10.76 1.86 -5.09
C SER A 158 9.95 0.83 -4.31
N GLN A 159 9.85 0.99 -3.00
CA GLN A 159 9.14 0.11 -2.08
C GLN A 159 7.74 0.64 -1.69
N PHE A 160 7.33 1.76 -2.30
CA PHE A 160 5.97 2.26 -2.18
C PHE A 160 5.03 1.44 -3.05
N SER A 161 3.81 1.18 -2.58
CA SER A 161 2.77 0.46 -3.33
C SER A 161 2.35 1.20 -4.62
N ALA A 162 2.49 2.53 -4.64
CA ALA A 162 2.35 3.34 -5.85
C ALA A 162 3.32 4.53 -5.84
N ALA A 163 3.93 4.84 -6.98
CA ALA A 163 4.89 5.96 -7.10
C ALA A 163 4.29 7.32 -6.67
N LYS A 164 3.00 7.54 -6.90
CA LYS A 164 2.28 8.76 -6.48
C LYS A 164 2.28 8.93 -4.95
N LEU A 165 2.29 7.85 -4.17
CA LEU A 165 2.30 7.94 -2.71
C LEU A 165 3.60 8.57 -2.20
N PHE A 166 4.75 8.19 -2.78
CA PHE A 166 6.01 8.84 -2.45
C PHE A 166 6.03 10.33 -2.81
N LEU A 167 5.44 10.71 -3.95
CA LEU A 167 5.40 12.12 -4.37
C LEU A 167 4.53 12.96 -3.42
N ASN A 168 3.39 12.42 -3.01
CA ASN A 168 2.36 13.13 -2.24
C ASN A 168 2.58 13.12 -0.72
N CYS A 169 3.39 12.20 -0.19
CA CYS A 169 3.64 12.14 1.24
C CYS A 169 4.48 13.32 1.73
N SER A 170 4.18 13.77 2.94
CA SER A 170 4.82 14.90 3.62
C SER A 170 5.42 14.47 4.96
N ILE A 171 6.36 15.27 5.47
CA ILE A 171 6.91 15.09 6.82
C ILE A 171 5.79 15.31 7.83
N GLY A 172 5.67 14.40 8.81
CA GLY A 172 4.60 14.39 9.82
C GLY A 172 3.39 13.52 9.46
N ASP A 173 3.27 13.08 8.20
CA ASP A 173 2.21 12.16 7.78
C ASP A 173 2.36 10.79 8.43
N GLU A 174 1.21 10.16 8.71
CA GLU A 174 1.15 8.76 9.12
C GLU A 174 1.23 7.84 7.89
N ILE A 175 1.95 6.74 8.03
CA ILE A 175 2.13 5.75 6.97
C ILE A 175 2.07 4.34 7.52
N GLU A 176 1.43 3.44 6.77
CA GLU A 176 1.48 2.00 7.04
C GLU A 176 2.60 1.36 6.23
N ILE A 177 3.37 0.53 6.91
CA ILE A 177 4.55 -0.12 6.36
C ILE A 177 4.67 -1.54 6.89
N LEU A 178 5.36 -2.38 6.13
CA LEU A 178 5.73 -3.74 6.49
C LEU A 178 7.23 -3.80 6.82
N TYR A 179 7.57 -4.40 7.95
CA TYR A 179 8.96 -4.55 8.37
C TYR A 179 9.63 -5.71 7.64
N GLN A 180 10.77 -5.41 6.98
CA GLN A 180 11.56 -6.40 6.23
C GLN A 180 12.74 -6.98 7.01
N GLY A 181 13.12 -6.39 8.14
CA GLY A 181 14.32 -6.75 8.88
C GLY A 181 15.36 -5.62 8.90
N LEU A 182 16.57 -5.96 9.27
CA LEU A 182 17.72 -5.06 9.29
C LEU A 182 18.53 -5.20 7.99
N ASN A 183 19.05 -4.07 7.49
CA ASN A 183 20.05 -4.11 6.43
C ASN A 183 21.45 -4.45 7.01
N GLU A 184 22.46 -4.57 6.14
CA GLU A 184 23.85 -4.86 6.50
C GLU A 184 24.45 -3.84 7.51
N LYS A 185 23.90 -2.64 7.60
CA LYS A 185 24.30 -1.58 8.52
C LYS A 185 23.52 -1.58 9.83
N GLY A 186 22.67 -2.59 10.07
CA GLY A 186 21.81 -2.67 11.25
C GLY A 186 20.64 -1.67 11.26
N GLN A 187 20.27 -1.10 10.11
CA GLN A 187 19.19 -0.14 9.97
C GLN A 187 17.88 -0.86 9.66
N LEU A 188 16.78 -0.47 10.31
CA LEU A 188 15.45 -1.00 10.01
C LEU A 188 15.04 -0.66 8.57
N VAL A 189 14.54 -1.65 7.83
CA VAL A 189 14.08 -1.50 6.45
C VAL A 189 12.62 -1.86 6.35
N TYR A 190 11.90 -1.05 5.55
CA TYR A 190 10.46 -1.17 5.37
C TYR A 190 10.07 -1.29 3.90
N THR A 191 8.88 -1.86 3.66
CA THR A 191 8.21 -1.85 2.35
C THR A 191 6.71 -1.61 2.53
N GLN A 192 6.05 -1.15 1.48
CA GLN A 192 4.59 -1.18 1.36
C GLN A 192 4.10 -2.28 0.40
N ILE A 193 5.03 -3.01 -0.22
CA ILE A 193 4.72 -3.99 -1.25
C ILE A 193 4.94 -5.39 -0.68
N ARG A 194 3.85 -6.06 -0.29
CA ARG A 194 3.88 -7.42 0.27
C ARG A 194 4.56 -8.40 -0.69
N GLU A 195 4.33 -8.27 -1.99
CA GLU A 195 4.91 -9.15 -3.00
C GLU A 195 6.44 -9.05 -3.03
N ILE A 196 7.01 -7.88 -2.78
CA ILE A 196 8.47 -7.71 -2.68
C ILE A 196 9.01 -8.42 -1.44
N PHE A 197 8.33 -8.25 -0.32
CA PHE A 197 8.68 -8.92 0.93
C PHE A 197 8.64 -10.44 0.75
N ASP A 198 7.53 -10.97 0.25
CA ASP A 198 7.33 -12.39 0.03
C ASP A 198 8.39 -12.96 -0.92
N TRP A 199 8.73 -12.22 -1.99
CA TRP A 199 9.76 -12.62 -2.94
C TRP A 199 11.15 -12.69 -2.31
N ASN A 200 11.53 -11.67 -1.53
CA ASN A 200 12.82 -11.61 -0.83
C ASN A 200 12.98 -12.72 0.23
N ASN A 201 11.87 -13.21 0.76
CA ASN A 201 11.85 -14.32 1.72
C ASN A 201 11.63 -15.70 1.09
N GLY A 202 11.67 -15.81 -0.25
CA GLY A 202 11.59 -17.08 -0.96
C GLY A 202 10.20 -17.72 -0.99
N ILE A 203 9.14 -17.00 -0.57
CA ILE A 203 7.78 -17.54 -0.51
C ILE A 203 7.28 -17.97 -1.89
N PRO A 204 7.36 -17.12 -2.95
CA PRO A 204 6.96 -17.54 -4.29
C PRO A 204 7.85 -18.65 -4.87
N GLN A 205 9.14 -18.65 -4.54
CA GLN A 205 10.09 -19.66 -5.00
C GLN A 205 9.79 -21.06 -4.42
N SER A 206 9.24 -21.13 -3.19
CA SER A 206 8.84 -22.38 -2.54
C SER A 206 7.67 -23.06 -3.25
N LEU A 207 6.96 -22.37 -4.15
CA LEU A 207 5.90 -22.94 -4.98
C LEU A 207 6.43 -23.77 -6.15
N ALA A 208 7.73 -23.79 -6.40
CA ALA A 208 8.32 -24.58 -7.52
C ALA A 208 7.95 -26.05 -7.44
N GLY A 209 7.47 -26.61 -8.54
CA GLY A 209 6.96 -27.98 -8.63
C GLY A 209 5.53 -28.17 -8.10
N GLN A 210 4.90 -27.16 -7.55
CA GLN A 210 3.52 -27.25 -7.06
C GLN A 210 2.51 -26.84 -8.14
N THR A 211 1.32 -27.45 -8.04
CA THR A 211 0.14 -27.02 -8.81
C THR A 211 -0.55 -25.89 -8.06
N VAL A 212 -0.75 -24.76 -8.75
CA VAL A 212 -1.30 -23.52 -8.22
C VAL A 212 -2.49 -23.04 -9.04
N LEU A 213 -3.39 -22.29 -8.40
CA LEU A 213 -4.47 -21.58 -9.09
C LEU A 213 -3.95 -20.23 -9.61
N VAL A 214 -4.24 -19.96 -10.88
CA VAL A 214 -3.81 -18.76 -11.57
C VAL A 214 -5.01 -17.96 -12.02
N HIS A 215 -5.16 -16.77 -11.50
CA HIS A 215 -6.21 -15.83 -11.87
C HIS A 215 -5.80 -15.07 -13.13
N VAL A 216 -6.68 -15.04 -14.11
CA VAL A 216 -6.50 -14.27 -15.34
C VAL A 216 -7.08 -12.88 -15.12
N VAL A 217 -6.25 -11.84 -15.29
CA VAL A 217 -6.66 -10.45 -15.15
C VAL A 217 -6.46 -9.71 -16.46
N ARG A 218 -7.54 -9.09 -16.98
CA ARG A 218 -7.51 -8.26 -18.18
C ARG A 218 -8.10 -6.88 -17.91
N GLU A 219 -7.34 -5.85 -18.09
CA GLU A 219 -7.82 -4.46 -18.00
C GLU A 219 -8.75 -4.11 -19.16
N ASN A 220 -8.48 -4.63 -20.37
CA ASN A 220 -9.34 -4.56 -21.55
C ASN A 220 -9.02 -5.69 -22.52
N VAL A 221 -9.95 -5.95 -23.47
CA VAL A 221 -9.86 -7.06 -24.43
C VAL A 221 -8.61 -6.98 -25.32
N GLU A 222 -8.11 -5.78 -25.59
CA GLU A 222 -6.95 -5.53 -26.47
C GLU A 222 -5.61 -5.73 -25.77
N LYS A 223 -5.57 -5.63 -24.42
CA LYS A 223 -4.34 -5.81 -23.64
C LYS A 223 -4.04 -7.29 -23.39
N GLU A 224 -2.75 -7.60 -23.30
CA GLU A 224 -2.30 -8.92 -22.94
C GLU A 224 -2.78 -9.31 -21.52
N ALA A 225 -3.25 -10.56 -21.35
CA ALA A 225 -3.71 -11.04 -20.07
C ALA A 225 -2.55 -11.12 -19.07
N LYS A 226 -2.78 -10.62 -17.86
CA LYS A 226 -1.91 -10.80 -16.69
C LYS A 226 -2.33 -12.08 -15.98
N PHE A 227 -1.37 -12.83 -15.49
CA PHE A 227 -1.57 -14.08 -14.75
C PHE A 227 -1.08 -13.86 -13.33
N LEU A 228 -1.96 -14.06 -12.34
CA LEU A 228 -1.66 -13.88 -10.93
C LEU A 228 -1.81 -15.21 -10.21
N VAL A 229 -0.71 -15.75 -9.69
CA VAL A 229 -0.70 -16.95 -8.84
C VAL A 229 -1.26 -16.54 -7.48
N ASP A 230 -2.27 -17.28 -7.01
CA ASP A 230 -3.02 -16.99 -5.76
C ASP A 230 -3.51 -15.53 -5.66
N GLY A 231 -3.77 -14.89 -6.81
CA GLY A 231 -4.19 -13.50 -6.88
C GLY A 231 -3.10 -12.47 -6.52
N LYS A 232 -1.85 -12.88 -6.27
CA LYS A 232 -0.77 -12.03 -5.74
C LYS A 232 0.45 -11.97 -6.66
N TYR A 233 1.05 -13.12 -6.99
CA TYR A 233 2.35 -13.17 -7.66
C TYR A 233 2.21 -13.19 -9.16
N LYS A 234 3.00 -12.38 -9.85
CA LYS A 234 3.02 -12.35 -11.32
C LYS A 234 3.49 -13.69 -11.88
N GLY A 235 2.73 -14.23 -12.82
CA GLY A 235 3.05 -15.44 -13.54
C GLY A 235 3.15 -15.24 -15.04
N LYS A 236 3.99 -16.04 -15.70
CA LYS A 236 4.11 -16.11 -17.15
C LYS A 236 3.94 -17.53 -17.63
N ILE A 237 2.89 -17.80 -18.41
CA ILE A 237 2.66 -19.12 -18.98
C ILE A 237 3.69 -19.41 -20.08
N ILE A 238 4.47 -20.45 -19.89
CA ILE A 238 5.44 -20.97 -20.85
C ILE A 238 4.77 -22.08 -21.66
N LEU A 239 4.51 -21.84 -22.94
CA LEU A 239 3.91 -22.80 -23.83
C LEU A 239 4.97 -23.76 -24.36
N GLN A 240 4.85 -25.04 -24.07
CA GLN A 240 5.74 -26.08 -24.57
C GLN A 240 5.42 -26.46 -26.03
N ARG A 241 6.46 -26.91 -26.78
CA ARG A 241 6.28 -27.31 -28.19
C ARG A 241 5.39 -28.56 -28.32
N ASN A 242 5.47 -29.48 -27.36
CA ASN A 242 4.83 -30.80 -27.38
C ASN A 242 3.55 -30.83 -26.54
N ASP A 243 2.86 -29.73 -26.39
CA ASP A 243 1.58 -29.69 -25.67
C ASP A 243 0.51 -30.36 -26.54
N SER A 244 0.51 -31.71 -26.50
CA SER A 244 -0.36 -32.57 -27.32
C SER A 244 -1.84 -32.37 -26.99
N PHE A 245 -2.15 -32.08 -25.74
CA PHE A 245 -3.52 -31.86 -25.25
C PHE A 245 -4.16 -30.63 -25.87
N LEU A 246 -3.42 -29.50 -25.94
CA LEU A 246 -3.90 -28.28 -26.57
C LEU A 246 -3.73 -28.25 -28.10
N GLY A 247 -3.26 -29.37 -28.72
CA GLY A 247 -3.07 -29.46 -30.17
C GLY A 247 -1.89 -28.60 -30.68
N GLY A 248 -0.84 -28.50 -29.85
CA GLY A 248 0.42 -27.85 -30.15
C GLY A 248 0.46 -26.35 -29.83
N LYS A 249 1.70 -25.81 -29.80
CA LYS A 249 2.02 -24.45 -29.34
C LYS A 249 1.18 -23.33 -29.96
N LYS A 250 0.89 -23.43 -31.28
CA LYS A 250 0.10 -22.41 -32.00
C LYS A 250 -1.33 -22.33 -31.52
N LYS A 251 -1.95 -23.48 -31.25
CA LYS A 251 -3.32 -23.58 -30.78
C LYS A 251 -3.42 -23.20 -29.30
N ALA A 252 -2.48 -23.67 -28.48
CA ALA A 252 -2.35 -23.27 -27.08
C ALA A 252 -2.22 -21.74 -26.94
N ARG A 253 -1.45 -21.09 -27.80
CA ARG A 253 -1.33 -19.61 -27.82
C ARG A 253 -2.65 -18.91 -28.13
N LYS A 254 -3.43 -19.45 -29.08
CA LYS A 254 -4.76 -18.90 -29.39
C LYS A 254 -5.72 -19.03 -28.22
N ILE A 255 -5.74 -20.17 -27.52
CA ILE A 255 -6.60 -20.40 -26.37
C ILE A 255 -6.18 -19.47 -25.21
N LYS A 256 -4.88 -19.43 -24.88
CA LYS A 256 -4.33 -18.49 -23.88
C LYS A 256 -4.76 -17.04 -24.13
N ASN A 257 -4.71 -16.60 -25.38
CA ASN A 257 -5.06 -15.22 -25.73
C ASN A 257 -6.57 -14.93 -25.64
N LYS A 258 -7.40 -15.94 -25.55
CA LYS A 258 -8.86 -15.82 -25.41
C LYS A 258 -9.39 -16.03 -23.99
N LEU A 259 -8.51 -16.37 -23.04
CA LEU A 259 -8.89 -16.40 -21.63
C LEU A 259 -9.50 -15.07 -21.22
N LYS A 260 -10.59 -15.10 -20.47
CA LYS A 260 -11.35 -13.92 -20.05
C LYS A 260 -10.84 -13.39 -18.72
N ASP A 261 -11.20 -12.17 -18.42
CA ASP A 261 -11.04 -11.63 -17.09
C ASP A 261 -11.84 -12.45 -16.08
N GLY A 262 -11.20 -12.80 -14.96
CA GLY A 262 -11.79 -13.63 -13.91
C GLY A 262 -11.69 -15.15 -14.15
N ASP A 263 -11.20 -15.62 -15.31
CA ASP A 263 -10.91 -17.05 -15.47
C ASP A 263 -9.87 -17.52 -14.44
N ILE A 264 -10.06 -18.73 -13.91
CA ILE A 264 -9.10 -19.37 -13.01
C ILE A 264 -8.61 -20.63 -13.69
N ILE A 265 -7.29 -20.77 -13.84
CA ILE A 265 -6.66 -21.93 -14.49
C ILE A 265 -5.65 -22.60 -13.56
N HIS A 266 -5.42 -23.88 -13.77
CA HIS A 266 -4.45 -24.69 -13.02
C HIS A 266 -3.09 -24.68 -13.73
N CYS A 267 -2.05 -24.30 -13.01
CA CYS A 267 -0.70 -24.29 -13.54
C CYS A 267 0.29 -24.96 -12.58
N GLU A 268 1.31 -25.60 -13.12
CA GLU A 268 2.50 -26.05 -12.39
C GLU A 268 3.54 -24.92 -12.41
N VAL A 269 4.12 -24.57 -11.27
CA VAL A 269 5.24 -23.64 -11.19
C VAL A 269 6.51 -24.38 -11.58
N ILE A 270 7.04 -24.08 -12.76
CA ILE A 270 8.23 -24.76 -13.33
C ILE A 270 9.53 -23.98 -13.12
N GLY A 271 9.49 -22.79 -12.54
CA GLY A 271 10.64 -21.96 -12.25
C GLY A 271 10.26 -20.52 -11.96
N PHE A 272 11.26 -19.68 -11.83
CA PHE A 272 11.08 -18.26 -11.52
C PHE A 272 12.16 -17.39 -12.16
N TRP A 273 11.86 -16.11 -12.31
CA TRP A 273 12.77 -15.08 -12.81
C TRP A 273 12.85 -13.91 -11.82
N ASP A 274 13.95 -13.83 -11.08
CA ASP A 274 14.13 -12.91 -9.98
C ASP A 274 14.10 -11.43 -10.40
N ALA A 275 14.77 -11.07 -11.48
CA ALA A 275 14.83 -9.69 -11.95
C ALA A 275 13.45 -9.08 -12.24
N GLY A 276 12.50 -9.92 -12.68
CA GLY A 276 11.13 -9.49 -12.94
C GLY A 276 10.13 -9.85 -11.86
N ARG A 277 10.54 -10.63 -10.85
CA ARG A 277 9.64 -11.24 -9.85
C ARG A 277 8.46 -11.94 -10.51
N VAL A 278 8.76 -12.87 -11.44
CA VAL A 278 7.77 -13.57 -12.25
C VAL A 278 7.96 -15.07 -12.11
N LEU A 279 6.88 -15.77 -11.78
CA LEU A 279 6.86 -17.22 -11.79
C LEU A 279 6.67 -17.75 -13.22
N SER A 280 7.45 -18.74 -13.60
CA SER A 280 7.30 -19.47 -14.86
C SER A 280 6.29 -20.59 -14.66
N LEU A 281 5.21 -20.57 -15.44
CA LEU A 281 4.05 -21.44 -15.27
C LEU A 281 3.90 -22.36 -16.46
N LYS A 282 3.61 -23.64 -16.21
CA LYS A 282 3.14 -24.60 -17.20
C LYS A 282 1.65 -24.83 -16.98
N TRP A 283 0.81 -24.56 -17.96
CA TRP A 283 -0.63 -24.77 -17.87
C TRP A 283 -0.97 -26.27 -17.87
N ILE A 284 -1.76 -26.72 -16.90
CA ILE A 284 -2.27 -28.09 -16.80
C ILE A 284 -3.68 -28.09 -17.38
N ALA A 285 -3.73 -28.09 -18.70
CA ALA A 285 -4.96 -27.90 -19.47
C ALA A 285 -6.01 -29.00 -19.21
N GLU A 286 -5.57 -30.22 -18.81
CA GLU A 286 -6.41 -31.35 -18.45
C GLU A 286 -7.34 -31.06 -17.26
N LEU A 287 -6.95 -30.16 -16.38
CA LEU A 287 -7.76 -29.73 -15.23
C LEU A 287 -8.79 -28.63 -15.58
N ASP A 288 -8.65 -28.00 -16.75
CA ASP A 288 -9.45 -26.86 -17.18
C ASP A 288 -10.33 -27.15 -18.39
N LEU A 289 -10.84 -28.40 -18.50
CA LEU A 289 -11.63 -28.88 -19.63
C LEU A 289 -12.82 -27.98 -19.97
N GLY A 290 -13.55 -27.49 -18.99
CA GLY A 290 -14.71 -26.64 -19.21
C GLY A 290 -14.36 -25.32 -19.92
N ILE A 291 -13.21 -24.72 -19.63
CA ILE A 291 -12.72 -23.50 -20.30
C ILE A 291 -12.35 -23.82 -21.75
N ILE A 292 -11.70 -24.94 -21.96
CA ILE A 292 -11.21 -25.40 -23.28
C ILE A 292 -12.37 -25.80 -24.18
N GLU A 293 -13.36 -26.51 -23.67
CA GLU A 293 -14.56 -26.94 -24.43
C GLU A 293 -15.40 -25.73 -24.85
N ASN A 294 -15.57 -24.75 -23.98
CA ASN A 294 -16.24 -23.48 -24.31
C ASN A 294 -15.54 -22.75 -25.47
N TYR A 295 -14.20 -22.77 -25.48
CA TYR A 295 -13.42 -22.20 -26.55
C TYR A 295 -13.69 -22.91 -27.91
N PHE A 296 -13.62 -24.26 -27.95
CA PHE A 296 -13.86 -25.05 -29.17
C PHE A 296 -15.29 -24.93 -29.66
N SER A 297 -16.28 -24.86 -28.79
CA SER A 297 -17.68 -24.68 -29.15
C SER A 297 -17.93 -23.33 -29.84
N GLN A 298 -17.29 -22.27 -29.36
CA GLN A 298 -17.35 -20.96 -29.99
C GLN A 298 -16.65 -20.94 -31.36
N GLU A 299 -15.49 -21.59 -31.52
CA GLU A 299 -14.78 -21.65 -32.80
C GLU A 299 -15.61 -22.38 -33.88
N LYS A 300 -16.26 -23.50 -33.51
CA LYS A 300 -17.20 -24.23 -34.41
C LYS A 300 -18.41 -23.39 -34.81
N SER A 301 -18.92 -22.54 -33.94
CA SER A 301 -20.06 -21.66 -34.24
C SER A 301 -19.67 -20.52 -35.16
N VAL A 302 -18.47 -19.97 -35.03
CA VAL A 302 -17.94 -18.92 -35.91
C VAL A 302 -17.63 -19.48 -37.31
N GLU A 303 -17.05 -20.70 -37.42
CA GLU A 303 -16.82 -21.35 -38.70
C GLU A 303 -18.13 -21.68 -39.43
N LYS A 304 -19.17 -22.12 -38.72
CA LYS A 304 -20.49 -22.34 -39.32
C LYS A 304 -21.07 -21.03 -39.87
N LYS A 305 -20.99 -19.92 -39.12
CA LYS A 305 -21.47 -18.60 -39.57
C LYS A 305 -20.66 -18.06 -40.76
N SER A 306 -19.34 -18.26 -40.78
CA SER A 306 -18.51 -17.84 -41.93
C SER A 306 -18.81 -18.66 -43.18
N LYS A 307 -18.95 -19.98 -43.08
CA LYS A 307 -19.33 -20.86 -44.20
C LYS A 307 -20.74 -20.52 -44.75
N ALA A 308 -21.68 -20.17 -43.84
CA ALA A 308 -23.02 -19.73 -44.24
C ALA A 308 -22.95 -18.38 -45.01
N LYS A 309 -22.19 -17.39 -44.52
CA LYS A 309 -22.00 -16.10 -45.21
C LYS A 309 -21.33 -16.25 -46.60
N VAL A 310 -20.39 -17.17 -46.73
CA VAL A 310 -19.76 -17.45 -48.04
C VAL A 310 -20.76 -18.10 -49.03
N ARG A 311 -21.57 -19.07 -48.54
CA ARG A 311 -22.64 -19.69 -49.35
C ARG A 311 -23.68 -18.69 -49.80
N ASP A 312 -24.10 -17.74 -48.93
CA ASP A 312 -25.02 -16.69 -49.28
C ASP A 312 -24.43 -15.68 -50.32
N LYS A 313 -23.14 -15.35 -50.19
CA LYS A 313 -22.45 -14.55 -51.19
C LYS A 313 -22.39 -15.24 -52.56
N HIS A 314 -22.08 -16.53 -52.60
CA HIS A 314 -22.09 -17.32 -53.87
C HIS A 314 -23.49 -17.45 -54.45
N LYS A 315 -24.52 -17.68 -53.63
CA LYS A 315 -25.93 -17.67 -54.11
C LYS A 315 -26.32 -16.32 -54.70
N LYS A 316 -26.01 -15.20 -54.02
CA LYS A 316 -26.31 -13.84 -54.50
C LYS A 316 -25.52 -13.50 -55.76
N SER A 317 -24.30 -13.97 -55.94
CA SER A 317 -23.54 -13.74 -57.19
C SER A 317 -24.07 -14.59 -58.34
N ALA A 318 -24.46 -15.85 -58.08
CA ALA A 318 -25.07 -16.73 -59.09
C ALA A 318 -26.42 -16.18 -59.59
N VAL A 319 -27.27 -15.68 -58.69
CA VAL A 319 -28.55 -15.04 -59.05
C VAL A 319 -28.32 -13.74 -59.84
N LYS A 320 -27.31 -12.95 -59.48
CA LYS A 320 -26.98 -11.72 -60.18
C LYS A 320 -26.46 -11.98 -61.59
N ASN A 321 -25.64 -13.01 -61.77
CA ASN A 321 -25.15 -13.43 -63.11
C ASN A 321 -26.27 -14.03 -63.97
N SER A 322 -27.21 -14.78 -63.37
CA SER A 322 -28.41 -15.33 -64.09
C SER A 322 -29.34 -14.20 -64.56
N ILE A 323 -29.52 -13.14 -63.74
CA ILE A 323 -30.35 -11.97 -64.10
C ILE A 323 -29.65 -11.17 -65.22
N MET A 324 -28.34 -10.98 -65.17
CA MET A 324 -27.60 -10.25 -66.20
C MET A 324 -27.55 -10.97 -67.58
N ASN A 325 -27.51 -12.31 -67.56
CA ASN A 325 -27.53 -13.10 -68.82
C ASN A 325 -28.88 -13.15 -69.51
N ASN A 326 -29.97 -12.73 -68.84
CA ASN A 326 -31.33 -12.71 -69.40
C ASN A 326 -31.83 -11.29 -69.75
N LEU A 327 -30.99 -10.27 -69.64
CA LEU A 327 -31.33 -8.88 -70.03
C LEU A 327 -30.86 -8.61 -71.41
N ASP A 328 -31.79 -8.01 -72.25
CA ASP A 328 -31.46 -7.56 -73.58
C ASP A 328 -30.45 -6.36 -73.57
N GLU A 329 -29.69 -6.21 -74.61
CA GLU A 329 -28.61 -5.22 -74.72
C GLU A 329 -29.10 -3.78 -74.50
N ALA A 330 -30.33 -3.47 -74.87
CA ALA A 330 -30.95 -2.16 -74.67
C ALA A 330 -31.25 -1.82 -73.24
N THR A 331 -31.63 -2.84 -72.47
CA THR A 331 -31.88 -2.71 -71.01
C THR A 331 -30.58 -2.56 -70.23
N ILE A 332 -29.50 -3.23 -70.64
CA ILE A 332 -28.16 -3.08 -70.06
C ILE A 332 -27.62 -1.64 -70.35
N GLN A 333 -27.79 -1.08 -71.56
CA GLN A 333 -27.36 0.26 -71.81
C GLN A 333 -28.14 1.32 -71.01
N LYS A 334 -29.45 1.15 -70.83
CA LYS A 334 -30.26 2.05 -69.95
C LYS A 334 -29.79 2.00 -68.51
N MET A 335 -29.53 0.84 -67.95
CA MET A 335 -29.04 0.69 -66.54
C MET A 335 -27.66 1.30 -66.37
N THR A 336 -26.77 1.19 -67.34
CA THR A 336 -25.45 1.81 -67.35
C THR A 336 -25.53 3.33 -67.34
N ALA A 337 -26.39 3.89 -68.19
CA ALA A 337 -26.63 5.34 -68.24
C ALA A 337 -27.23 5.92 -66.99
N ILE A 338 -28.10 5.19 -66.26
CA ILE A 338 -28.64 5.58 -64.98
C ILE A 338 -27.56 5.55 -63.91
N ARG A 339 -26.71 4.53 -63.93
CA ARG A 339 -25.61 4.37 -62.95
C ARG A 339 -24.57 5.51 -63.08
N ASP A 340 -24.27 5.91 -64.30
CA ASP A 340 -23.33 7.00 -64.57
C ASP A 340 -23.91 8.37 -64.16
N LYS A 341 -25.23 8.57 -64.29
CA LYS A 341 -25.95 9.75 -63.80
C LYS A 341 -25.91 9.83 -62.28
N ILE A 342 -26.07 8.72 -61.58
CA ILE A 342 -26.01 8.68 -60.08
C ILE A 342 -24.59 9.01 -59.62
N LYS A 343 -23.55 8.46 -60.26
CA LYS A 343 -22.16 8.78 -59.92
C LYS A 343 -21.77 10.26 -60.20
N LEU A 344 -22.37 10.89 -61.17
CA LEU A 344 -22.20 12.31 -61.46
C LEU A 344 -22.89 13.23 -60.45
N THR A 345 -24.03 12.80 -59.88
CA THR A 345 -24.71 13.53 -58.82
C THR A 345 -23.99 13.39 -57.49
N GLU A 346 -23.45 12.20 -57.14
CA GLU A 346 -22.64 12.03 -55.91
C GLU A 346 -21.33 12.84 -55.91
N LYS A 347 -20.72 13.06 -57.09
CA LYS A 347 -19.53 13.92 -57.23
C LYS A 347 -19.79 15.43 -57.17
N ARG A 348 -21.05 15.88 -57.22
CA ARG A 348 -21.44 17.30 -57.11
C ARG A 348 -21.88 17.71 -55.71
N CYS A 349 -21.97 16.78 -54.78
CA CYS A 349 -22.37 17.01 -53.39
C CYS A 349 -21.22 16.84 -52.36
N CYS A 350 -19.98 16.75 -52.83
CA CYS A 350 -18.75 16.81 -51.97
C CYS A 350 -18.00 18.11 -52.28
#